data_0a73ac7a1618b4b2c8d88697b4bc0183
#
_entry.id   0a73ac7a1618b4b2c8d88697b4bc0183
#
_cell.length_a   1.000
_cell.length_b   1.000
_cell.length_c   1.000
_cell.angle_alpha   90.00
_cell.angle_beta   90.00
_cell.angle_gamma   90.00
#
_symmetry.space_group_name_H-M   'P 1'
#
loop_
_entity.id
_entity.type
_entity.pdbx_description
1 polymer ?
#
loop_
_entity_poly.entity_id
_entity_poly.type
_entity_poly.pdbx_seq_one_letter_code
_entity_poly.pdbx_strand_id
1 'polypeptide(L)'
;KQFGHECTITDVGIPEGTGMSSETLLFTIHHGGVSEPVVTRLSPDMNDWPVFPVYDLAAQAGAMRLVAARSDVPVPNVRFLEPDDSLLGSPFIVMDRVGGKALPDMPPYVFGGSYLDGFSVDEQRELGREVARLHARIHSIDLDAAAAAGHDLSYLPSREGDAIDRLLAEQRAYYDWARGDLRLPIIEKALEWLAAHKPANPGPTVINWGDARPGNVMFDGLTPTAVLDWEMVNVGPAGIDVGWLVFMHMFFQSLADVFQMPGFPEFCRADDIVDAYAAAGGQRIEDLEWYIVYASLRFGAIAIRTSLREVSYGNREMPEDPEDLIMHKALLYSQIGA
;
A
#
# COMPACT_ATOMS: atom_id res chain seq x y z
N LYS A 1 -27.06 -12.78 -10.44
CA LYS A 1 -27.47 -13.36 -9.14
C LYS A 1 -27.67 -12.28 -8.05
N GLN A 2 -26.77 -11.30 -7.95
CA GLN A 2 -26.77 -10.31 -6.85
C GLN A 2 -27.99 -9.38 -6.85
N PHE A 3 -28.53 -9.01 -8.02
CA PHE A 3 -29.65 -8.07 -8.13
C PHE A 3 -31.01 -8.76 -8.26
N GLY A 4 -31.07 -10.09 -8.44
CA GLY A 4 -32.32 -10.85 -8.58
C GLY A 4 -33.18 -10.54 -9.82
N HIS A 5 -32.66 -9.68 -10.72
CA HIS A 5 -33.31 -9.27 -11.97
C HIS A 5 -32.23 -8.94 -13.03
N GLU A 6 -32.67 -8.68 -14.25
CA GLU A 6 -31.79 -8.37 -15.37
C GLU A 6 -31.06 -7.03 -15.15
N CYS A 7 -29.73 -7.02 -15.40
CA CYS A 7 -28.87 -5.86 -15.35
C CYS A 7 -28.18 -5.68 -16.68
N THR A 8 -27.89 -4.44 -17.04
CA THR A 8 -27.01 -4.11 -18.17
C THR A 8 -25.74 -3.43 -17.68
N ILE A 9 -24.65 -3.60 -18.40
CA ILE A 9 -23.34 -3.02 -18.09
C ILE A 9 -22.95 -2.11 -19.25
N THR A 10 -22.51 -0.89 -18.92
CA THR A 10 -21.97 0.09 -19.88
C THR A 10 -20.65 0.68 -19.37
N ASP A 11 -20.02 1.50 -20.20
CA ASP A 11 -18.83 2.29 -19.86
C ASP A 11 -17.68 1.43 -19.33
N VAL A 12 -17.49 0.23 -19.89
CA VAL A 12 -16.40 -0.67 -19.50
C VAL A 12 -15.07 -0.07 -19.95
N GLY A 13 -14.16 0.10 -19.02
CA GLY A 13 -12.85 0.67 -19.25
C GLY A 13 -11.83 0.25 -18.20
N ILE A 14 -10.57 0.53 -18.49
CA ILE A 14 -9.45 0.36 -17.58
C ILE A 14 -9.05 1.76 -17.10
N PRO A 15 -8.85 2.00 -15.79
CA PRO A 15 -8.40 3.30 -15.31
C PRO A 15 -6.98 3.63 -15.83
N GLU A 16 -6.73 4.91 -16.09
CA GLU A 16 -5.37 5.39 -16.38
C GLU A 16 -4.48 5.19 -15.14
N GLY A 17 -3.27 4.65 -15.32
CA GLY A 17 -2.32 4.46 -14.23
C GLY A 17 -2.64 3.28 -13.31
N THR A 18 -3.14 2.17 -13.85
CA THR A 18 -3.37 0.92 -13.10
C THR A 18 -2.12 0.47 -12.34
N GLY A 19 -2.32 0.02 -11.09
CA GLY A 19 -1.27 -0.58 -10.28
C GLY A 19 -0.66 -1.82 -10.94
N MET A 20 0.55 -2.19 -10.52
CA MET A 20 1.31 -3.30 -11.12
C MET A 20 0.88 -4.70 -10.62
N SER A 21 0.03 -4.77 -9.60
CA SER A 21 -0.22 -6.01 -8.85
C SER A 21 -1.55 -6.70 -9.17
N SER A 22 -2.59 -5.97 -9.58
CA SER A 22 -3.92 -6.51 -9.85
C SER A 22 -4.58 -5.82 -11.03
N GLU A 23 -5.52 -6.51 -11.70
CA GLU A 23 -6.29 -5.92 -12.78
C GLU A 23 -7.48 -5.14 -12.23
N THR A 24 -7.71 -3.95 -12.79
CA THR A 24 -8.83 -3.08 -12.39
C THR A 24 -9.70 -2.74 -13.59
N LEU A 25 -11.01 -2.94 -13.45
CA LEU A 25 -11.98 -2.56 -14.45
C LEU A 25 -12.98 -1.55 -13.87
N LEU A 26 -13.34 -0.58 -14.68
CA LEU A 26 -14.40 0.39 -14.39
C LEU A 26 -15.61 0.07 -15.25
N PHE A 27 -16.81 0.15 -14.69
CA PHE A 27 -18.04 0.04 -15.48
C PHE A 27 -19.24 0.63 -14.72
N THR A 28 -20.36 0.79 -15.41
CA THR A 28 -21.63 1.21 -14.83
C THR A 28 -22.62 0.07 -14.88
N ILE A 29 -23.25 -0.25 -13.75
CA ILE A 29 -24.31 -1.24 -13.64
C ILE A 29 -25.66 -0.48 -13.73
N HIS A 30 -26.54 -0.92 -14.63
CA HIS A 30 -27.90 -0.40 -14.73
C HIS A 30 -28.90 -1.47 -14.33
N HIS A 31 -29.72 -1.16 -13.33
CA HIS A 31 -30.78 -2.05 -12.85
C HIS A 31 -31.90 -1.25 -12.18
N GLY A 32 -33.15 -1.69 -12.33
CA GLY A 32 -34.30 -1.06 -11.65
C GLY A 32 -34.45 0.45 -11.88
N GLY A 33 -33.92 0.99 -12.98
CA GLY A 33 -33.91 2.43 -13.29
C GLY A 33 -32.78 3.23 -12.60
N VAL A 34 -31.85 2.55 -11.90
CA VAL A 34 -30.67 3.14 -11.27
C VAL A 34 -29.42 2.84 -12.09
N SER A 35 -28.49 3.79 -12.14
CA SER A 35 -27.17 3.66 -12.77
C SER A 35 -26.10 3.81 -11.69
N GLU A 36 -25.27 2.80 -11.53
CA GLU A 36 -24.29 2.72 -10.44
C GLU A 36 -22.89 2.52 -11.00
N PRO A 37 -22.00 3.52 -10.92
CA PRO A 37 -20.61 3.37 -11.29
C PRO A 37 -19.88 2.51 -10.26
N VAL A 38 -19.16 1.50 -10.73
CA VAL A 38 -18.42 0.55 -9.89
C VAL A 38 -17.02 0.32 -10.39
N VAL A 39 -16.19 -0.23 -9.51
CA VAL A 39 -14.84 -0.70 -9.77
C VAL A 39 -14.77 -2.18 -9.43
N THR A 40 -14.14 -2.96 -10.30
CA THR A 40 -13.81 -4.36 -10.03
C THR A 40 -12.30 -4.52 -9.97
N ARG A 41 -11.80 -5.16 -8.91
CA ARG A 41 -10.43 -5.66 -8.82
C ARG A 41 -10.43 -7.17 -8.99
N LEU A 42 -9.61 -7.66 -9.92
CA LEU A 42 -9.41 -9.07 -10.17
C LEU A 42 -8.04 -9.49 -9.64
N SER A 43 -7.94 -10.71 -9.11
CA SER A 43 -6.64 -11.32 -8.86
C SER A 43 -5.88 -11.49 -10.18
N PRO A 44 -4.56 -11.22 -10.22
CA PRO A 44 -3.76 -11.47 -11.40
C PRO A 44 -3.66 -12.97 -11.68
N ASP A 45 -3.27 -13.33 -12.89
CA ASP A 45 -2.86 -14.71 -13.19
C ASP A 45 -1.60 -15.06 -12.38
N MET A 46 -1.74 -16.03 -11.47
CA MET A 46 -0.65 -16.47 -10.60
C MET A 46 0.48 -17.16 -11.35
N ASN A 47 0.28 -17.52 -12.62
CA ASN A 47 1.32 -18.08 -13.49
C ASN A 47 2.08 -17.02 -14.28
N ASP A 48 1.59 -15.78 -14.31
CA ASP A 48 2.16 -14.67 -15.09
C ASP A 48 2.89 -13.65 -14.20
N TRP A 49 3.99 -14.08 -13.57
CA TRP A 49 4.88 -13.24 -12.78
C TRP A 49 4.17 -12.36 -11.72
N PRO A 50 3.35 -12.93 -10.84
CA PRO A 50 2.64 -12.16 -9.81
C PRO A 50 3.64 -11.41 -8.92
N VAL A 51 3.25 -10.23 -8.44
CA VAL A 51 4.08 -9.42 -7.53
C VAL A 51 4.13 -10.06 -6.14
N PHE A 52 3.03 -10.65 -5.70
CA PHE A 52 2.92 -11.33 -4.41
C PHE A 52 2.67 -12.82 -4.58
N PRO A 53 3.13 -13.67 -3.64
CA PRO A 53 2.89 -15.12 -3.69
C PRO A 53 1.43 -15.49 -3.44
N VAL A 54 0.65 -14.59 -2.85
CA VAL A 54 -0.78 -14.77 -2.56
C VAL A 54 -1.50 -13.43 -2.77
N TYR A 55 -2.67 -13.49 -3.40
CA TYR A 55 -3.60 -12.36 -3.51
C TYR A 55 -4.89 -12.69 -2.78
N ASP A 56 -5.02 -12.25 -1.54
CA ASP A 56 -6.18 -12.51 -0.71
C ASP A 56 -7.21 -11.39 -0.85
N LEU A 57 -8.12 -11.53 -1.81
CA LEU A 57 -9.22 -10.58 -2.00
C LEU A 57 -10.22 -10.60 -0.83
N ALA A 58 -10.32 -11.70 -0.09
CA ALA A 58 -11.17 -11.75 1.10
C ALA A 58 -10.58 -10.89 2.23
N ALA A 59 -9.25 -10.89 2.39
CA ALA A 59 -8.56 -10.00 3.32
C ALA A 59 -8.78 -8.52 2.95
N GLN A 60 -8.63 -8.16 1.67
CA GLN A 60 -8.87 -6.80 1.20
C GLN A 60 -10.31 -6.35 1.46
N ALA A 61 -11.29 -7.16 1.07
CA ALA A 61 -12.70 -6.87 1.28
C ALA A 61 -13.07 -6.82 2.78
N GLY A 62 -12.51 -7.73 3.57
CA GLY A 62 -12.68 -7.79 5.02
C GLY A 62 -12.15 -6.53 5.71
N ALA A 63 -10.93 -6.10 5.36
CA ALA A 63 -10.31 -4.89 5.90
C ALA A 63 -11.13 -3.63 5.58
N MET A 64 -11.53 -3.43 4.32
CA MET A 64 -12.38 -2.29 3.94
C MET A 64 -13.70 -2.28 4.71
N ARG A 65 -14.37 -3.43 4.85
CA ARG A 65 -15.61 -3.55 5.63
C ARG A 65 -15.40 -3.27 7.12
N LEU A 66 -14.30 -3.73 7.69
CA LEU A 66 -13.96 -3.48 9.08
C LEU A 66 -13.72 -1.98 9.32
N VAL A 67 -12.91 -1.35 8.47
CA VAL A 67 -12.60 0.08 8.56
C VAL A 67 -13.86 0.93 8.40
N ALA A 68 -14.72 0.63 7.41
CA ALA A 68 -15.99 1.31 7.22
C ALA A 68 -16.95 1.15 8.43
N ALA A 69 -16.92 0.02 9.11
CA ALA A 69 -17.80 -0.26 10.25
C ALA A 69 -17.28 0.31 11.59
N ARG A 70 -15.97 0.53 11.72
CA ARG A 70 -15.33 0.81 13.01
C ARG A 70 -14.57 2.14 13.04
N SER A 71 -14.56 2.90 11.95
CA SER A 71 -13.95 4.21 11.88
C SER A 71 -14.74 5.14 10.94
N ASP A 72 -14.33 6.40 10.88
CA ASP A 72 -14.82 7.41 9.94
C ASP A 72 -13.91 7.56 8.70
N VAL A 73 -12.94 6.65 8.55
CA VAL A 73 -12.06 6.65 7.39
C VAL A 73 -12.84 6.31 6.13
N PRO A 74 -12.81 7.17 5.10
CA PRO A 74 -13.52 6.88 3.86
C PRO A 74 -12.84 5.71 3.13
N VAL A 75 -13.61 4.68 2.84
CA VAL A 75 -13.21 3.52 2.02
C VAL A 75 -14.31 3.21 1.02
N PRO A 76 -14.00 2.67 -0.16
CA PRO A 76 -15.02 2.21 -1.08
C PRO A 76 -15.93 1.17 -0.43
N ASN A 77 -17.24 1.30 -0.63
CA ASN A 77 -18.16 0.27 -0.15
C ASN A 77 -17.99 -1.00 -0.99
N VAL A 78 -17.60 -2.10 -0.35
CA VAL A 78 -17.45 -3.41 -0.98
C VAL A 78 -18.83 -4.03 -1.15
N ARG A 79 -19.35 -4.01 -2.38
CA ARG A 79 -20.68 -4.55 -2.72
C ARG A 79 -20.70 -6.06 -2.61
N PHE A 80 -19.75 -6.72 -3.23
CA PHE A 80 -19.59 -8.18 -3.13
C PHE A 80 -18.16 -8.63 -3.48
N LEU A 81 -17.83 -9.80 -2.98
CA LEU A 81 -16.65 -10.58 -3.31
C LEU A 81 -17.13 -11.84 -4.02
N GLU A 82 -16.53 -12.15 -5.16
CA GLU A 82 -16.76 -13.40 -5.89
C GLU A 82 -15.47 -14.24 -5.85
N PRO A 83 -15.46 -15.33 -5.08
CA PRO A 83 -14.31 -16.21 -5.00
C PRO A 83 -14.24 -17.24 -6.15
N ASP A 84 -15.33 -17.40 -6.91
CA ASP A 84 -15.42 -18.35 -8.02
C ASP A 84 -14.75 -17.79 -9.27
N ASP A 85 -13.63 -18.39 -9.66
CA ASP A 85 -12.85 -18.02 -10.84
C ASP A 85 -13.54 -18.40 -12.17
N SER A 86 -14.53 -19.29 -12.15
CA SER A 86 -15.22 -19.76 -13.36
C SER A 86 -15.98 -18.65 -14.11
N LEU A 87 -16.27 -17.52 -13.44
CA LEU A 87 -17.07 -16.43 -14.03
C LEU A 87 -16.25 -15.50 -14.91
N LEU A 88 -15.06 -15.06 -14.44
CA LEU A 88 -14.18 -14.12 -15.14
C LEU A 88 -12.74 -14.65 -15.30
N GLY A 89 -12.48 -15.91 -14.98
CA GLY A 89 -11.13 -16.48 -15.00
C GLY A 89 -10.31 -16.22 -13.74
N SER A 90 -10.79 -15.36 -12.84
CA SER A 90 -10.14 -15.01 -11.58
C SER A 90 -11.17 -14.60 -10.54
N PRO A 91 -10.92 -14.80 -9.23
CA PRO A 91 -11.70 -14.16 -8.18
C PRO A 91 -11.67 -12.64 -8.28
N PHE A 92 -12.75 -11.97 -7.84
CA PHE A 92 -12.84 -10.52 -7.93
C PHE A 92 -13.67 -9.87 -6.82
N ILE A 93 -13.38 -8.60 -6.56
CA ILE A 93 -14.18 -7.71 -5.70
C ILE A 93 -14.88 -6.69 -6.57
N VAL A 94 -16.16 -6.39 -6.28
CA VAL A 94 -16.86 -5.22 -6.82
C VAL A 94 -17.13 -4.24 -5.70
N MET A 95 -16.76 -2.98 -5.94
CA MET A 95 -16.89 -1.89 -4.98
C MET A 95 -17.43 -0.63 -5.67
N ASP A 96 -17.93 0.31 -4.88
CA ASP A 96 -18.37 1.60 -5.38
C ASP A 96 -17.20 2.38 -5.99
N ARG A 97 -17.46 3.05 -7.12
CA ARG A 97 -16.50 4.00 -7.67
C ARG A 97 -16.56 5.30 -6.88
N VAL A 98 -15.43 5.72 -6.32
CA VAL A 98 -15.31 6.96 -5.55
C VAL A 98 -14.70 8.05 -6.43
N GLY A 99 -15.17 9.28 -6.26
CA GLY A 99 -14.62 10.48 -6.91
C GLY A 99 -13.40 11.01 -6.18
N GLY A 100 -12.64 11.86 -6.85
CA GLY A 100 -11.41 12.48 -6.34
C GLY A 100 -10.23 12.26 -7.26
N LYS A 101 -9.04 12.64 -6.79
CA LYS A 101 -7.77 12.48 -7.51
C LYS A 101 -6.75 11.83 -6.58
N ALA A 102 -6.00 10.85 -7.06
CA ALA A 102 -4.82 10.31 -6.40
C ALA A 102 -3.54 10.95 -6.95
N LEU A 103 -2.47 10.89 -6.18
CA LEU A 103 -1.14 11.27 -6.68
C LEU A 103 -0.60 10.14 -7.57
N PRO A 104 -0.09 10.45 -8.79
CA PRO A 104 0.41 9.43 -9.70
C PRO A 104 1.77 8.91 -9.28
N ASP A 105 2.00 7.61 -9.55
CA ASP A 105 3.30 6.97 -9.40
C ASP A 105 4.09 6.93 -10.73
N MET A 106 3.37 6.96 -11.86
CA MET A 106 3.94 6.86 -13.20
C MET A 106 3.32 7.90 -14.14
N PRO A 107 4.02 8.97 -14.53
CA PRO A 107 5.29 9.37 -13.93
C PRO A 107 5.11 9.75 -12.45
N PRO A 108 6.17 9.62 -11.62
CA PRO A 108 6.08 9.98 -10.21
C PRO A 108 5.62 11.42 -10.00
N TYR A 109 4.72 11.65 -9.06
CA TYR A 109 4.19 12.99 -8.76
C TYR A 109 5.27 14.03 -8.47
N VAL A 110 6.44 13.62 -8.00
CA VAL A 110 7.60 14.49 -7.74
C VAL A 110 8.22 15.09 -9.00
N PHE A 111 7.86 14.59 -10.18
CA PHE A 111 8.28 15.16 -11.47
C PHE A 111 7.37 16.28 -11.94
N GLY A 112 6.34 16.62 -11.17
CA GLY A 112 5.31 17.60 -11.54
C GLY A 112 4.21 17.00 -12.44
N GLY A 113 3.29 17.86 -12.85
CA GLY A 113 2.14 17.45 -13.67
C GLY A 113 0.96 16.88 -12.85
N SER A 114 1.06 16.90 -11.52
CA SER A 114 -0.01 16.50 -10.62
C SER A 114 -0.75 17.71 -10.04
N TYR A 115 -1.88 17.47 -9.37
CA TYR A 115 -2.60 18.55 -8.69
C TYR A 115 -1.80 19.16 -7.53
N LEU A 116 -0.76 18.49 -7.05
CA LEU A 116 0.12 18.98 -5.99
C LEU A 116 0.91 20.23 -6.41
N ASP A 117 1.18 20.41 -7.71
CA ASP A 117 1.84 21.61 -8.26
C ASP A 117 1.03 22.90 -8.01
N GLY A 118 -0.29 22.77 -7.91
CA GLY A 118 -1.18 23.90 -7.66
C GLY A 118 -1.29 24.30 -6.18
N PHE A 119 -0.69 23.52 -5.27
CA PHE A 119 -0.75 23.74 -3.84
C PHE A 119 0.45 24.56 -3.34
N SER A 120 0.20 25.46 -2.41
CA SER A 120 1.26 26.10 -1.63
C SER A 120 2.01 25.05 -0.79
N VAL A 121 3.22 25.40 -0.33
CA VAL A 121 4.01 24.54 0.55
C VAL A 121 3.24 24.10 1.80
N ASP A 122 2.47 25.03 2.40
CA ASP A 122 1.67 24.70 3.58
C ASP A 122 0.54 23.72 3.26
N GLU A 123 -0.11 23.84 2.10
CA GLU A 123 -1.14 22.89 1.64
C GLU A 123 -0.53 21.54 1.30
N GLN A 124 0.66 21.49 0.69
CA GLN A 124 1.40 20.24 0.46
C GLN A 124 1.70 19.53 1.78
N ARG A 125 2.22 20.26 2.78
CA ARG A 125 2.46 19.72 4.13
C ARG A 125 1.17 19.23 4.77
N GLU A 126 0.09 19.98 4.64
CA GLU A 126 -1.21 19.61 5.22
C GLU A 126 -1.78 18.36 4.57
N LEU A 127 -1.64 18.17 3.25
CA LEU A 127 -2.06 16.95 2.57
C LEU A 127 -1.31 15.72 3.13
N GLY A 128 0.00 15.83 3.36
CA GLY A 128 0.78 14.76 4.00
C GLY A 128 0.30 14.45 5.43
N ARG A 129 -0.02 15.49 6.22
CA ARG A 129 -0.56 15.34 7.57
C ARG A 129 -1.95 14.68 7.57
N GLU A 130 -2.79 14.95 6.55
CA GLU A 130 -4.08 14.26 6.41
C GLU A 130 -3.89 12.75 6.22
N VAL A 131 -2.90 12.31 5.43
CA VAL A 131 -2.59 10.88 5.32
C VAL A 131 -2.17 10.29 6.67
N ALA A 132 -1.35 11.01 7.45
CA ALA A 132 -0.97 10.58 8.80
C ALA A 132 -2.18 10.48 9.75
N ARG A 133 -3.15 11.39 9.65
CA ARG A 133 -4.40 11.33 10.43
C ARG A 133 -5.28 10.14 10.02
N LEU A 134 -5.30 9.78 8.72
CA LEU A 134 -5.95 8.55 8.26
C LEU A 134 -5.34 7.31 8.92
N HIS A 135 -4.00 7.22 8.99
CA HIS A 135 -3.32 6.14 9.68
C HIS A 135 -3.73 6.07 11.15
N ALA A 136 -3.74 7.20 11.87
CA ALA A 136 -4.15 7.22 13.28
C ALA A 136 -5.58 6.70 13.48
N ARG A 137 -6.51 7.06 12.59
CA ARG A 137 -7.91 6.60 12.64
C ARG A 137 -8.03 5.11 12.30
N ILE A 138 -7.28 4.59 11.33
CA ILE A 138 -7.22 3.15 11.02
C ILE A 138 -6.65 2.39 12.22
N HIS A 139 -5.53 2.84 12.78
CA HIS A 139 -4.83 2.19 13.88
C HIS A 139 -5.61 2.27 15.21
N SER A 140 -6.57 3.19 15.33
CA SER A 140 -7.45 3.29 16.52
C SER A 140 -8.51 2.18 16.59
N ILE A 141 -8.67 1.36 15.55
CA ILE A 141 -9.64 0.26 15.54
C ILE A 141 -9.20 -0.81 16.54
N ASP A 142 -10.00 -0.98 17.58
CA ASP A 142 -9.82 -2.04 18.55
C ASP A 142 -10.28 -3.39 17.96
N LEU A 143 -9.28 -4.22 17.59
CA LEU A 143 -9.52 -5.52 16.97
C LEU A 143 -10.21 -6.51 17.91
N ASP A 144 -9.97 -6.45 19.21
CA ASP A 144 -10.62 -7.35 20.18
C ASP A 144 -12.09 -6.96 20.38
N ALA A 145 -12.36 -5.66 20.48
CA ALA A 145 -13.73 -5.16 20.51
C ALA A 145 -14.48 -5.43 19.18
N ALA A 146 -13.80 -5.39 18.05
CA ALA A 146 -14.37 -5.73 16.76
C ALA A 146 -14.73 -7.23 16.70
N ALA A 147 -13.83 -8.12 17.13
CA ALA A 147 -14.10 -9.56 17.22
C ALA A 147 -15.26 -9.87 18.17
N ALA A 148 -15.29 -9.24 19.33
CA ALA A 148 -16.39 -9.38 20.31
C ALA A 148 -17.74 -8.89 19.77
N ALA A 149 -17.73 -7.91 18.84
CA ALA A 149 -18.92 -7.43 18.13
C ALA A 149 -19.32 -8.32 16.93
N GLY A 150 -18.62 -9.42 16.68
CA GLY A 150 -18.95 -10.39 15.65
C GLY A 150 -18.32 -10.12 14.28
N HIS A 151 -17.36 -9.22 14.17
CA HIS A 151 -16.60 -9.06 12.93
C HIS A 151 -15.68 -10.27 12.72
N ASP A 152 -15.71 -10.85 11.53
CA ASP A 152 -14.76 -11.88 11.14
C ASP A 152 -13.39 -11.24 10.89
N LEU A 153 -12.38 -11.62 11.66
CA LEU A 153 -11.00 -11.19 11.54
C LEU A 153 -10.06 -12.33 11.11
N SER A 154 -10.60 -13.47 10.69
CA SER A 154 -9.82 -14.66 10.31
C SER A 154 -8.91 -14.44 9.09
N TYR A 155 -9.18 -13.40 8.31
CA TYR A 155 -8.36 -12.98 7.17
C TYR A 155 -7.09 -12.23 7.59
N LEU A 156 -7.03 -11.70 8.81
CA LEU A 156 -5.83 -11.03 9.31
C LEU A 156 -4.80 -12.07 9.77
N PRO A 157 -3.49 -11.77 9.62
CA PRO A 157 -2.44 -12.65 10.16
C PRO A 157 -2.57 -12.86 11.68
N SER A 158 -1.98 -13.94 12.17
CA SER A 158 -1.93 -14.21 13.61
C SER A 158 -1.26 -13.06 14.37
N ARG A 159 -1.80 -12.73 15.54
CA ARG A 159 -1.25 -11.75 16.47
C ARG A 159 -0.41 -12.39 17.58
N GLU A 160 -0.20 -13.71 17.54
CA GLU A 160 0.57 -14.43 18.54
C GLU A 160 2.08 -14.20 18.39
N GLY A 161 2.80 -14.21 19.50
CA GLY A 161 4.24 -14.03 19.55
C GLY A 161 4.70 -12.58 19.34
N ASP A 162 6.01 -12.39 19.14
CA ASP A 162 6.61 -11.08 18.90
C ASP A 162 6.28 -10.57 17.49
N ALA A 163 5.71 -9.36 17.41
CA ALA A 163 5.27 -8.78 16.14
C ALA A 163 6.45 -8.46 15.21
N ILE A 164 7.56 -7.98 15.76
CA ILE A 164 8.77 -7.64 14.99
C ILE A 164 9.38 -8.91 14.39
N ASP A 165 9.45 -10.00 15.17
CA ASP A 165 9.97 -11.27 14.69
C ASP A 165 9.13 -11.86 13.57
N ARG A 166 7.79 -11.79 13.69
CA ARG A 166 6.89 -12.21 12.61
C ARG A 166 7.12 -11.39 11.33
N LEU A 167 7.18 -10.07 11.44
CA LEU A 167 7.41 -9.19 10.29
C LEU A 167 8.74 -9.48 9.59
N LEU A 168 9.81 -9.70 10.34
CA LEU A 168 11.12 -10.04 9.76
C LEU A 168 11.10 -11.43 9.10
N ALA A 169 10.41 -12.40 9.69
CA ALA A 169 10.26 -13.73 9.11
C ALA A 169 9.44 -13.67 7.81
N GLU A 170 8.36 -12.89 7.76
CA GLU A 170 7.55 -12.67 6.56
C GLU A 170 8.37 -12.01 5.45
N GLN A 171 9.16 -10.97 5.77
CA GLN A 171 10.00 -10.32 4.78
C GLN A 171 11.12 -11.23 4.27
N ARG A 172 11.68 -12.09 5.14
CA ARG A 172 12.65 -13.10 4.73
C ARG A 172 12.02 -14.10 3.76
N ALA A 173 10.85 -14.61 4.08
CA ALA A 173 10.14 -15.56 3.23
C ALA A 173 9.76 -14.94 1.88
N TYR A 174 9.28 -13.67 1.89
CA TYR A 174 8.97 -12.94 0.67
C TYR A 174 10.22 -12.71 -0.19
N TYR A 175 11.33 -12.27 0.39
CA TYR A 175 12.61 -12.12 -0.32
C TYR A 175 13.07 -13.43 -0.95
N ASP A 176 13.05 -14.54 -0.19
CA ASP A 176 13.47 -15.84 -0.69
C ASP A 176 12.61 -16.32 -1.87
N TRP A 177 11.33 -16.01 -1.86
CA TRP A 177 10.44 -16.28 -2.99
C TRP A 177 10.69 -15.32 -4.17
N ALA A 178 10.82 -14.01 -3.91
CA ALA A 178 10.91 -12.98 -4.93
C ALA A 178 12.20 -13.05 -5.75
N ARG A 179 13.33 -13.37 -5.10
CA ARG A 179 14.66 -13.40 -5.72
C ARG A 179 14.92 -14.59 -6.63
N GLY A 180 14.15 -15.69 -6.53
CA GLY A 180 14.48 -16.94 -7.19
C GLY A 180 15.89 -17.43 -6.79
N ASP A 181 16.73 -17.69 -7.78
CA ASP A 181 18.12 -18.16 -7.56
C ASP A 181 19.14 -17.02 -7.34
N LEU A 182 18.70 -15.77 -7.40
CA LEU A 182 19.58 -14.60 -7.21
C LEU A 182 19.95 -14.43 -5.73
N ARG A 183 21.08 -13.77 -5.52
CA ARG A 183 21.50 -13.27 -4.21
C ARG A 183 21.71 -11.78 -4.27
N LEU A 184 21.08 -11.05 -3.35
CA LEU A 184 21.18 -9.59 -3.24
C LEU A 184 21.69 -9.21 -1.85
N PRO A 185 23.01 -9.04 -1.69
CA PRO A 185 23.65 -8.76 -0.40
C PRO A 185 23.02 -7.59 0.38
N ILE A 186 22.53 -6.56 -0.31
CA ILE A 186 21.90 -5.40 0.34
C ILE A 186 20.65 -5.80 1.14
N ILE A 187 19.82 -6.69 0.61
CA ILE A 187 18.62 -7.16 1.32
C ILE A 187 19.01 -8.02 2.53
N GLU A 188 20.02 -8.89 2.37
CA GLU A 188 20.53 -9.73 3.47
C GLU A 188 21.09 -8.86 4.60
N LYS A 189 21.92 -7.85 4.28
CA LYS A 189 22.46 -6.88 5.24
C LYS A 189 21.35 -6.06 5.92
N ALA A 190 20.34 -5.63 5.18
CA ALA A 190 19.23 -4.89 5.75
C ALA A 190 18.41 -5.75 6.73
N LEU A 191 18.18 -7.03 6.42
CA LEU A 191 17.55 -7.98 7.35
C LEU A 191 18.39 -8.20 8.61
N GLU A 192 19.73 -8.31 8.48
CA GLU A 192 20.64 -8.43 9.62
C GLU A 192 20.63 -7.17 10.48
N TRP A 193 20.68 -5.98 9.84
CA TRP A 193 20.60 -4.70 10.54
C TRP A 193 19.29 -4.56 11.32
N LEU A 194 18.15 -4.85 10.69
CA LEU A 194 16.83 -4.79 11.33
C LEU A 194 16.72 -5.76 12.51
N ALA A 195 17.27 -6.97 12.38
CA ALA A 195 17.29 -7.93 13.47
C ALA A 195 18.16 -7.49 14.66
N ALA A 196 19.25 -6.75 14.41
CA ALA A 196 20.17 -6.25 15.40
C ALA A 196 19.66 -4.96 16.10
N HIS A 197 18.77 -4.18 15.47
CA HIS A 197 18.32 -2.86 15.95
C HIS A 197 16.81 -2.82 16.23
N LYS A 198 16.21 -3.94 16.65
CA LYS A 198 14.77 -4.00 16.92
C LYS A 198 14.30 -2.90 17.86
N PRO A 199 13.14 -2.28 17.58
CA PRO A 199 12.52 -1.33 18.49
C PRO A 199 12.32 -1.91 19.89
N ALA A 200 12.75 -1.15 20.92
CA ALA A 200 12.56 -1.58 22.29
C ALA A 200 11.07 -1.51 22.72
N ASN A 201 10.34 -0.54 22.17
CA ASN A 201 8.92 -0.30 22.45
C ASN A 201 8.15 -0.15 21.14
N PRO A 202 7.87 -1.25 20.41
CA PRO A 202 7.20 -1.17 19.11
C PRO A 202 5.74 -0.67 19.20
N GLY A 203 5.17 -0.62 20.41
CA GLY A 203 3.79 -0.28 20.64
C GLY A 203 2.82 -1.45 20.47
N PRO A 204 1.51 -1.19 20.59
CA PRO A 204 0.49 -2.22 20.39
C PRO A 204 0.42 -2.69 18.94
N THR A 205 -0.03 -3.93 18.79
CA THR A 205 -0.41 -4.45 17.47
C THR A 205 -1.73 -3.82 17.03
N VAL A 206 -1.71 -3.15 15.89
CA VAL A 206 -2.88 -2.52 15.24
C VAL A 206 -3.10 -3.14 13.86
N ILE A 207 -4.25 -2.86 13.25
CA ILE A 207 -4.43 -3.13 11.82
C ILE A 207 -3.63 -2.11 11.02
N ASN A 208 -2.75 -2.58 10.15
CA ASN A 208 -1.98 -1.75 9.22
C ASN A 208 -2.63 -1.81 7.84
N TRP A 209 -2.74 -0.67 7.17
CA TRP A 209 -3.22 -0.59 5.80
C TRP A 209 -2.24 -1.24 4.81
N GLY A 210 -0.93 -1.06 5.06
CA GLY A 210 0.13 -1.78 4.38
C GLY A 210 0.77 -1.04 3.23
N ASP A 211 0.04 -0.62 2.18
CA ASP A 211 0.55 0.30 1.15
C ASP A 211 0.10 1.74 1.44
N ALA A 212 0.42 2.17 2.63
CA ALA A 212 -0.03 3.35 3.33
C ALA A 212 0.65 4.64 2.83
N ARG A 213 0.28 5.13 1.62
CA ARG A 213 0.92 6.26 0.94
C ARG A 213 -0.09 7.14 0.20
N PRO A 214 0.28 8.41 -0.12
CA PRO A 214 -0.64 9.38 -0.73
C PRO A 214 -1.19 8.94 -2.10
N GLY A 215 -0.43 8.14 -2.87
CA GLY A 215 -0.88 7.61 -4.16
C GLY A 215 -2.09 6.68 -4.05
N ASN A 216 -2.34 6.13 -2.86
CA ASN A 216 -3.48 5.24 -2.58
C ASN A 216 -4.61 5.95 -1.81
N VAL A 217 -4.59 7.27 -1.74
CA VAL A 217 -5.70 8.08 -1.21
C VAL A 217 -6.29 8.94 -2.32
N MET A 218 -7.60 8.87 -2.48
CA MET A 218 -8.34 9.81 -3.32
C MET A 218 -8.62 11.08 -2.54
N PHE A 219 -8.40 12.24 -3.17
CA PHE A 219 -8.64 13.55 -2.56
C PHE A 219 -9.57 14.43 -3.40
N ASP A 220 -10.38 15.24 -2.72
CA ASP A 220 -11.03 16.44 -3.25
C ASP A 220 -10.44 17.65 -2.54
N GLY A 221 -9.56 18.39 -3.22
CA GLY A 221 -8.69 19.36 -2.58
C GLY A 221 -7.78 18.71 -1.54
N LEU A 222 -7.90 19.10 -0.27
CA LEU A 222 -7.19 18.51 0.88
C LEU A 222 -8.01 17.45 1.61
N THR A 223 -9.26 17.20 1.18
CA THR A 223 -10.15 16.27 1.87
C THR A 223 -10.01 14.85 1.30
N PRO A 224 -9.63 13.85 2.10
CA PRO A 224 -9.62 12.46 1.64
C PRO A 224 -11.03 11.97 1.35
N THR A 225 -11.23 11.37 0.19
CA THR A 225 -12.54 10.81 -0.23
C THR A 225 -12.55 9.29 -0.28
N ALA A 226 -11.39 8.64 -0.39
CA ALA A 226 -11.27 7.19 -0.23
C ALA A 226 -9.83 6.77 0.05
N VAL A 227 -9.66 5.75 0.90
CA VAL A 227 -8.42 4.99 1.09
C VAL A 227 -8.54 3.70 0.28
N LEU A 228 -7.60 3.51 -0.64
CA LEU A 228 -7.57 2.43 -1.62
C LEU A 228 -6.43 1.45 -1.31
N ASP A 229 -6.40 0.36 -2.06
CA ASP A 229 -5.30 -0.61 -2.12
C ASP A 229 -4.91 -1.26 -0.79
N TRP A 230 -5.78 -2.17 -0.36
CA TRP A 230 -5.65 -2.94 0.88
C TRP A 230 -4.95 -4.30 0.68
N GLU A 231 -4.23 -4.49 -0.44
CA GLU A 231 -3.62 -5.80 -0.76
C GLU A 231 -2.46 -6.19 0.17
N MET A 232 -1.87 -5.19 0.86
CA MET A 232 -0.78 -5.40 1.81
C MET A 232 -1.25 -5.29 3.27
N VAL A 233 -2.57 -5.38 3.52
CA VAL A 233 -3.14 -5.31 4.87
C VAL A 233 -2.52 -6.37 5.78
N ASN A 234 -2.12 -5.95 6.99
CA ASN A 234 -1.56 -6.85 7.98
C ASN A 234 -1.83 -6.35 9.41
N VAL A 235 -1.23 -6.99 10.41
CA VAL A 235 -1.27 -6.59 11.82
C VAL A 235 0.13 -6.51 12.41
N GLY A 236 0.42 -5.41 13.07
CA GLY A 236 1.73 -5.14 13.64
C GLY A 236 1.80 -3.77 14.32
N PRO A 237 2.99 -3.30 14.69
CA PRO A 237 3.17 -1.94 15.19
C PRO A 237 2.75 -0.88 14.19
N ALA A 238 2.20 0.23 14.68
CA ALA A 238 1.77 1.37 13.87
C ALA A 238 2.90 1.99 13.03
N GLY A 239 4.15 1.87 13.49
CA GLY A 239 5.32 2.36 12.78
C GLY A 239 5.51 1.78 11.37
N ILE A 240 4.89 0.63 11.07
CA ILE A 240 4.93 0.02 9.72
C ILE A 240 4.36 0.97 8.67
N ASP A 241 3.13 1.47 8.87
CA ASP A 241 2.47 2.37 7.94
C ASP A 241 3.09 3.77 7.96
N VAL A 242 3.44 4.28 9.15
CA VAL A 242 4.09 5.59 9.29
C VAL A 242 5.46 5.60 8.62
N GLY A 243 6.27 4.57 8.83
CA GLY A 243 7.57 4.41 8.18
C GLY A 243 7.46 4.22 6.66
N TRP A 244 6.42 3.49 6.22
CA TRP A 244 6.14 3.32 4.78
C TRP A 244 5.81 4.65 4.11
N LEU A 245 4.93 5.47 4.70
CA LEU A 245 4.59 6.80 4.19
C LEU A 245 5.82 7.69 4.02
N VAL A 246 6.65 7.77 5.06
CA VAL A 246 7.86 8.60 5.05
C VAL A 246 8.86 8.06 4.02
N PHE A 247 9.12 6.74 4.03
CA PHE A 247 10.05 6.12 3.10
C PHE A 247 9.61 6.29 1.64
N MET A 248 8.34 6.07 1.31
CA MET A 248 7.87 6.19 -0.08
C MET A 248 8.07 7.59 -0.63
N HIS A 249 7.83 8.63 0.18
CA HIS A 249 8.15 9.98 -0.25
C HIS A 249 9.66 10.22 -0.38
N MET A 250 10.47 9.76 0.57
CA MET A 250 11.94 9.83 0.46
C MET A 250 12.44 9.15 -0.82
N PHE A 251 11.90 7.99 -1.16
CA PHE A 251 12.23 7.29 -2.40
C PHE A 251 11.87 8.13 -3.64
N PHE A 252 10.64 8.63 -3.75
CA PHE A 252 10.23 9.47 -4.88
C PHE A 252 11.07 10.75 -4.95
N GLN A 253 11.33 11.43 -3.82
CA GLN A 253 12.18 12.62 -3.80
C GLN A 253 13.61 12.31 -4.26
N SER A 254 14.16 11.15 -3.89
CA SER A 254 15.48 10.72 -4.37
C SER A 254 15.54 10.54 -5.90
N LEU A 255 14.42 10.13 -6.52
CA LEU A 255 14.33 10.10 -7.99
C LEU A 255 14.34 11.52 -8.58
N ALA A 256 13.60 12.46 -7.97
CA ALA A 256 13.64 13.85 -8.41
C ALA A 256 15.07 14.41 -8.35
N ASP A 257 15.81 14.13 -7.29
CA ASP A 257 17.20 14.55 -7.12
C ASP A 257 18.11 13.97 -8.22
N VAL A 258 17.99 12.67 -8.54
CA VAL A 258 18.73 12.01 -9.62
C VAL A 258 18.47 12.67 -10.98
N PHE A 259 17.21 13.06 -11.25
CA PHE A 259 16.83 13.74 -12.48
C PHE A 259 16.95 15.26 -12.41
N GLN A 260 17.56 15.81 -11.34
CA GLN A 260 17.76 17.24 -11.12
C GLN A 260 16.46 18.06 -11.18
N MET A 261 15.38 17.47 -10.68
CA MET A 261 14.07 18.11 -10.57
C MET A 261 13.86 18.62 -9.13
N PRO A 262 13.09 19.70 -8.93
CA PRO A 262 12.87 20.27 -7.59
C PRO A 262 12.14 19.32 -6.63
N GLY A 263 11.27 18.43 -7.15
CA GLY A 263 10.41 17.59 -6.33
C GLY A 263 9.51 18.41 -5.39
N PHE A 264 9.15 17.76 -4.26
CA PHE A 264 8.34 18.37 -3.19
C PHE A 264 8.98 18.10 -1.82
N PRO A 265 10.14 18.70 -1.50
CA PRO A 265 10.94 18.35 -0.31
C PRO A 265 10.24 18.66 1.00
N GLU A 266 9.20 19.51 1.00
CA GLU A 266 8.40 19.83 2.18
C GLU A 266 7.16 18.93 2.35
N PHE A 267 6.85 18.10 1.36
CA PHE A 267 5.74 17.13 1.43
C PHE A 267 6.14 15.91 2.25
N CYS A 268 5.25 15.36 3.06
CA CYS A 268 5.44 14.14 3.87
C CYS A 268 6.75 14.11 4.69
N ARG A 269 7.18 15.26 5.22
CA ARG A 269 8.35 15.33 6.12
C ARG A 269 8.12 14.45 7.34
N ALA A 270 9.15 13.70 7.74
CA ALA A 270 9.09 12.77 8.86
C ALA A 270 8.51 13.39 10.14
N ASP A 271 9.01 14.59 10.53
CA ASP A 271 8.53 15.29 11.73
C ASP A 271 7.04 15.66 11.63
N ASP A 272 6.62 16.20 10.48
CA ASP A 272 5.21 16.57 10.25
C ASP A 272 4.28 15.35 10.32
N ILE A 273 4.73 14.21 9.78
CA ILE A 273 3.95 12.96 9.75
C ILE A 273 3.81 12.39 11.16
N VAL A 274 4.94 12.27 11.91
CA VAL A 274 4.92 11.72 13.28
C VAL A 274 4.11 12.62 14.21
N ASP A 275 4.27 13.94 14.12
CA ASP A 275 3.53 14.89 14.95
C ASP A 275 2.02 14.87 14.63
N ALA A 276 1.64 14.86 13.35
CA ALA A 276 0.24 14.79 12.94
C ALA A 276 -0.42 13.47 13.35
N TYR A 277 0.31 12.35 13.21
CA TYR A 277 -0.13 11.03 13.65
C TYR A 277 -0.41 11.00 15.16
N ALA A 278 0.55 11.49 15.97
CA ALA A 278 0.41 11.54 17.42
C ALA A 278 -0.71 12.51 17.87
N ALA A 279 -0.81 13.69 17.24
CA ALA A 279 -1.87 14.66 17.52
C ALA A 279 -3.27 14.13 17.21
N ALA A 280 -3.40 13.20 16.26
CA ALA A 280 -4.65 12.51 15.93
C ALA A 280 -4.98 11.32 16.84
N GLY A 281 -4.23 11.11 17.93
CA GLY A 281 -4.44 10.04 18.91
C GLY A 281 -3.62 8.78 18.66
N GLY A 282 -2.75 8.77 17.65
CA GLY A 282 -1.80 7.68 17.42
C GLY A 282 -0.72 7.63 18.51
N GLN A 283 -0.18 6.46 18.78
CA GLN A 283 0.96 6.33 19.67
C GLN A 283 2.21 6.95 19.03
N ARG A 284 2.98 7.72 19.79
CA ARG A 284 4.24 8.28 19.30
C ARG A 284 5.17 7.17 18.80
N ILE A 285 5.67 7.31 17.58
CA ILE A 285 6.64 6.40 16.99
C ILE A 285 8.04 6.84 17.42
N GLU A 286 8.71 6.04 18.26
CA GLU A 286 10.02 6.38 18.83
C GLU A 286 11.17 5.96 17.90
N ASP A 287 11.08 4.78 17.28
CA ASP A 287 12.14 4.19 16.46
C ASP A 287 11.81 4.32 14.95
N LEU A 288 11.42 5.52 14.48
CA LEU A 288 10.99 5.75 13.10
C LEU A 288 12.03 5.29 12.06
N GLU A 289 13.32 5.47 12.35
CA GLU A 289 14.43 5.05 11.49
C GLU A 289 14.36 3.55 11.18
N TRP A 290 14.08 2.73 12.18
CA TRP A 290 13.91 1.28 11.99
C TRP A 290 12.77 0.97 11.01
N TYR A 291 11.64 1.65 11.16
CA TYR A 291 10.48 1.46 10.29
C TYR A 291 10.72 1.96 8.86
N ILE A 292 11.52 3.01 8.70
CA ILE A 292 11.96 3.49 7.39
C ILE A 292 12.87 2.46 6.71
N VAL A 293 13.83 1.87 7.43
CA VAL A 293 14.68 0.79 6.89
C VAL A 293 13.84 -0.46 6.55
N TYR A 294 12.88 -0.82 7.42
CA TYR A 294 11.94 -1.92 7.15
C TYR A 294 11.12 -1.67 5.87
N ALA A 295 10.60 -0.46 5.70
CA ALA A 295 9.89 -0.05 4.49
C ALA A 295 10.78 -0.12 3.25
N SER A 296 12.01 0.38 3.35
CA SER A 296 13.02 0.35 2.28
C SER A 296 13.36 -1.09 1.86
N LEU A 297 13.58 -1.98 2.82
CA LEU A 297 13.78 -3.41 2.58
C LEU A 297 12.58 -4.04 1.88
N ARG A 298 11.36 -3.81 2.41
CA ARG A 298 10.11 -4.34 1.85
C ARG A 298 9.90 -3.90 0.40
N PHE A 299 10.08 -2.62 0.12
CA PHE A 299 10.00 -2.09 -1.23
C PHE A 299 11.12 -2.65 -2.14
N GLY A 300 12.32 -2.87 -1.59
CA GLY A 300 13.42 -3.52 -2.31
C GLY A 300 13.07 -4.94 -2.75
N ALA A 301 12.46 -5.72 -1.88
CA ALA A 301 12.00 -7.08 -2.20
C ALA A 301 10.89 -7.07 -3.29
N ILE A 302 9.95 -6.10 -3.22
CA ILE A 302 8.94 -5.89 -4.27
C ILE A 302 9.61 -5.49 -5.59
N ALA A 303 10.59 -4.58 -5.55
CA ALA A 303 11.32 -4.10 -6.73
C ALA A 303 12.07 -5.23 -7.45
N ILE A 304 12.63 -6.21 -6.73
CA ILE A 304 13.23 -7.40 -7.32
C ILE A 304 12.18 -8.13 -8.18
N ARG A 305 11.02 -8.40 -7.61
CA ARG A 305 9.98 -9.18 -8.28
C ARG A 305 9.42 -8.45 -9.49
N THR A 306 9.11 -7.16 -9.38
CA THR A 306 8.62 -6.34 -10.50
C THR A 306 9.68 -6.18 -11.59
N SER A 307 10.95 -5.98 -11.24
CA SER A 307 12.06 -5.90 -12.20
C SER A 307 12.29 -7.22 -12.93
N LEU A 308 12.24 -8.36 -12.25
CA LEU A 308 12.35 -9.69 -12.88
C LEU A 308 11.18 -9.96 -13.83
N ARG A 309 9.98 -9.49 -13.52
CA ARG A 309 8.83 -9.54 -14.42
C ARG A 309 9.11 -8.77 -15.71
N GLU A 310 9.63 -7.53 -15.61
CA GLU A 310 9.99 -6.73 -16.79
C GLU A 310 11.10 -7.40 -17.62
N VAL A 311 12.04 -8.06 -16.98
CA VAL A 311 13.06 -8.88 -17.65
C VAL A 311 12.41 -10.06 -18.38
N SER A 312 11.47 -10.77 -17.74
CA SER A 312 10.78 -11.91 -18.35
C SER A 312 9.94 -11.54 -19.56
N TYR A 313 9.39 -10.33 -19.57
CA TYR A 313 8.62 -9.79 -20.71
C TYR A 313 9.52 -9.18 -21.81
N GLY A 314 10.83 -9.09 -21.58
CA GLY A 314 11.76 -8.49 -22.53
C GLY A 314 11.72 -6.96 -22.56
N ASN A 315 11.07 -6.33 -21.59
CA ASN A 315 11.01 -4.87 -21.45
C ASN A 315 12.27 -4.28 -20.79
N ARG A 316 13.07 -5.14 -20.15
CA ARG A 316 14.32 -4.77 -19.47
C ARG A 316 15.34 -5.88 -19.66
N GLU A 317 16.61 -5.53 -19.84
CA GLU A 317 17.73 -6.47 -19.78
C GLU A 317 18.07 -6.79 -18.32
N MET A 318 18.52 -8.04 -18.08
CA MET A 318 19.04 -8.44 -16.77
C MET A 318 20.33 -7.66 -16.50
N PRO A 319 20.42 -6.88 -15.39
CA PRO A 319 21.62 -6.14 -15.09
C PRO A 319 22.81 -7.07 -14.75
N GLU A 320 24.04 -6.61 -14.99
CA GLU A 320 25.26 -7.33 -14.61
C GLU A 320 25.35 -7.50 -13.09
N ASP A 321 25.03 -6.45 -12.33
CA ASP A 321 24.87 -6.50 -10.87
C ASP A 321 23.38 -6.75 -10.55
N PRO A 322 22.99 -7.90 -9.97
CA PRO A 322 21.59 -8.15 -9.59
C PRO A 322 21.01 -7.12 -8.62
N GLU A 323 21.83 -6.40 -7.85
CA GLU A 323 21.33 -5.35 -6.96
C GLU A 323 20.79 -4.13 -7.72
N ASP A 324 21.11 -3.96 -9.01
CA ASP A 324 20.52 -2.93 -9.87
C ASP A 324 19.04 -3.20 -10.22
N LEU A 325 18.49 -4.36 -9.85
CA LEU A 325 17.05 -4.59 -9.85
C LEU A 325 16.34 -3.70 -8.81
N ILE A 326 17.07 -3.20 -7.80
CA ILE A 326 16.55 -2.35 -6.73
C ILE A 326 16.93 -0.90 -7.02
N MET A 327 16.00 -0.10 -7.53
CA MET A 327 16.26 1.29 -7.92
C MET A 327 16.80 2.17 -6.79
N HIS A 328 16.42 1.89 -5.55
CA HIS A 328 16.82 2.65 -4.35
C HIS A 328 17.94 1.98 -3.55
N LYS A 329 18.74 1.08 -4.16
CA LYS A 329 19.80 0.36 -3.44
C LYS A 329 20.78 1.31 -2.70
N ALA A 330 21.13 2.44 -3.32
CA ALA A 330 22.01 3.43 -2.70
C ALA A 330 21.40 4.06 -1.45
N LEU A 331 20.09 4.34 -1.46
CA LEU A 331 19.36 4.85 -0.31
C LEU A 331 19.36 3.81 0.81
N LEU A 332 19.05 2.54 0.50
CA LEU A 332 19.03 1.46 1.50
C LEU A 332 20.43 1.23 2.10
N TYR A 333 21.51 1.24 1.29
CA TYR A 333 22.88 1.17 1.80
C TYR A 333 23.18 2.32 2.77
N SER A 334 22.81 3.56 2.40
CA SER A 334 22.99 4.73 3.26
C SER A 334 22.23 4.61 4.59
N GLN A 335 21.02 4.07 4.57
CA GLN A 335 20.18 3.92 5.75
C GLN A 335 20.74 2.92 6.77
N ILE A 336 21.43 1.87 6.32
CA ILE A 336 22.05 0.86 7.20
C ILE A 336 23.53 1.14 7.51
N GLY A 337 24.12 2.21 6.96
CA GLY A 337 25.51 2.57 7.17
C GLY A 337 26.52 1.60 6.53
N ALA A 338 26.21 1.01 5.37
CA ALA A 338 26.98 -0.04 4.71
C ALA A 338 27.48 0.35 3.31
#